data_cca786f212344d76f1484f9f3d0a60ef
#
_entry.id   cca786f212344d76f1484f9f3d0a60ef
#
_cell.length_a   1.000
_cell.length_b   1.000
_cell.length_c   1.000
_cell.angle_alpha   90.00
_cell.angle_beta   90.00
_cell.angle_gamma   90.00
#
_symmetry.space_group_name_H-M   'P 1'
#
loop_
_entity.id
_entity.type
_entity.pdbx_description
1 polymer ?
#
loop_
_entity_poly.entity_id
_entity_poly.type
_entity_poly.pdbx_seq_one_letter_code
_entity_poly.pdbx_strand_id
1 'polypeptide(L)'
;MTTNDKKQEKNIKDHNFSGATYKDSGVDVEAGYELVDSIKPFVEKTRRPEILSGLGSFSALSRIPKHIDNPILVTCTDGVGTKIEIAKELDDFSTIGIDLVAMCVNDLIVCGAEPLVFLDYYVTDKLNVETASTVIEGIAKGCELANCSLAGGETAEHPGSFPDNSFDLAGFSLGVVNENEIIGQDGPMNNDILIGIESSGFHSNGFSLLRKVIKDHEIDLHTQWKGEEIGEFLLKPTHIYVSEILALKKIVSINAISHITGGGFIENIPRMFSKHQKAIIEHEFSDWPAGKYFEWLMQTADIPKENMLDTFNCGVGLVLSVNEADEENVLGALNQRYFAKRIGRIEEKEENEEPIVFV
;
A
#
# COMPACT_ATOMS: atom_id res chain seq x y z
N MET A 1 22.52 -35.50 -52.51
CA MET A 1 22.06 -34.85 -51.25
C MET A 1 23.07 -35.29 -50.19
N THR A 2 23.89 -34.39 -49.78
CA THR A 2 25.23 -34.67 -49.27
C THR A 2 25.29 -34.61 -47.75
N THR A 3 26.04 -35.50 -47.20
CA THR A 3 26.40 -35.86 -45.82
C THR A 3 27.07 -34.74 -44.99
N ASN A 4 26.66 -33.47 -45.11
CA ASN A 4 27.34 -32.36 -44.44
C ASN A 4 26.53 -31.68 -43.32
N ASP A 5 25.21 -32.01 -43.14
CA ASP A 5 24.38 -31.36 -42.13
C ASP A 5 24.36 -32.00 -40.75
N LYS A 6 25.05 -33.13 -40.55
CA LYS A 6 25.10 -33.81 -39.24
C LYS A 6 26.34 -33.51 -38.39
N LYS A 7 27.21 -32.60 -38.84
CA LYS A 7 28.45 -32.26 -38.10
C LYS A 7 28.40 -30.91 -37.36
N GLN A 8 27.35 -30.12 -37.53
CA GLN A 8 27.22 -28.84 -36.79
C GLN A 8 26.47 -28.94 -35.46
N GLU A 9 25.67 -29.98 -35.25
CA GLU A 9 24.94 -30.13 -33.96
C GLU A 9 25.76 -30.78 -32.83
N LYS A 10 26.99 -31.21 -33.08
CA LYS A 10 27.79 -31.93 -32.07
C LYS A 10 28.88 -31.10 -31.39
N ASN A 11 29.00 -29.80 -31.72
CA ASN A 11 30.05 -28.94 -31.19
C ASN A 11 29.60 -27.88 -30.17
N ILE A 12 28.35 -27.95 -29.68
CA ILE A 12 27.85 -27.02 -28.63
C ILE A 12 27.90 -27.65 -27.22
N LYS A 13 28.25 -28.96 -27.10
CA LYS A 13 28.15 -29.65 -25.80
C LYS A 13 29.43 -29.86 -25.00
N ASP A 14 30.60 -29.42 -25.48
CA ASP A 14 31.85 -29.60 -24.76
C ASP A 14 32.70 -28.32 -24.67
N HIS A 15 32.09 -27.19 -24.38
CA HIS A 15 32.81 -26.11 -23.72
C HIS A 15 32.71 -26.37 -22.20
N ASN A 16 33.67 -27.17 -21.67
CA ASN A 16 34.04 -27.10 -20.27
C ASN A 16 34.52 -25.67 -19.99
N PHE A 17 33.59 -24.75 -19.73
CA PHE A 17 33.93 -23.52 -19.06
C PHE A 17 34.29 -23.91 -17.62
N SER A 18 35.58 -24.10 -17.36
CA SER A 18 36.15 -23.99 -16.01
C SER A 18 36.18 -22.51 -15.64
N GLY A 19 35.00 -21.88 -15.58
CA GLY A 19 34.81 -20.47 -15.28
C GLY A 19 33.75 -20.31 -14.23
N ALA A 20 33.73 -19.17 -13.56
CA ALA A 20 32.75 -18.81 -12.55
C ALA A 20 31.31 -19.01 -13.07
N THR A 21 30.45 -19.61 -12.24
CA THR A 21 29.02 -19.80 -12.53
C THR A 21 28.18 -18.65 -11.94
N TYR A 22 26.93 -18.53 -12.33
CA TYR A 22 25.98 -17.60 -11.67
C TYR A 22 25.92 -17.84 -10.17
N LYS A 23 25.94 -19.09 -9.74
CA LYS A 23 25.93 -19.47 -8.31
C LYS A 23 27.21 -18.99 -7.58
N ASP A 24 28.37 -19.00 -8.26
CA ASP A 24 29.61 -18.47 -7.72
C ASP A 24 29.60 -16.95 -7.60
N SER A 25 28.70 -16.26 -8.33
CA SER A 25 28.47 -14.81 -8.23
C SER A 25 27.40 -14.43 -7.21
N GLY A 26 26.81 -15.42 -6.53
CA GLY A 26 25.80 -15.20 -5.47
C GLY A 26 24.35 -15.26 -5.95
N VAL A 27 24.10 -15.59 -7.23
CA VAL A 27 22.73 -15.71 -7.78
C VAL A 27 22.32 -17.18 -7.88
N ASP A 28 21.23 -17.59 -7.19
CA ASP A 28 20.72 -18.96 -7.18
C ASP A 28 19.45 -19.10 -8.03
N VAL A 29 19.60 -19.45 -9.30
CA VAL A 29 18.50 -19.63 -10.25
C VAL A 29 17.52 -20.74 -9.82
N GLU A 30 17.99 -21.79 -9.12
CA GLU A 30 17.14 -22.88 -8.64
C GLU A 30 16.22 -22.38 -7.53
N ALA A 31 16.71 -21.55 -6.59
CA ALA A 31 15.91 -20.91 -5.58
C ALA A 31 14.81 -20.00 -6.19
N GLY A 32 15.12 -19.32 -7.30
CA GLY A 32 14.12 -18.55 -8.04
C GLY A 32 13.00 -19.42 -8.62
N TYR A 33 13.31 -20.58 -9.20
CA TYR A 33 12.29 -21.52 -9.68
C TYR A 33 11.46 -22.10 -8.53
N GLU A 34 12.07 -22.45 -7.41
CA GLU A 34 11.38 -22.93 -6.22
C GLU A 34 10.40 -21.90 -5.68
N LEU A 35 10.80 -20.63 -5.60
CA LEU A 35 9.92 -19.54 -5.21
C LEU A 35 8.73 -19.43 -6.16
N VAL A 36 8.95 -19.39 -7.48
CA VAL A 36 7.86 -19.30 -8.47
C VAL A 36 6.87 -20.46 -8.30
N ASP A 37 7.34 -21.67 -8.07
CA ASP A 37 6.46 -22.83 -7.85
C ASP A 37 5.66 -22.71 -6.54
N SER A 38 6.26 -22.19 -5.47
CA SER A 38 5.63 -22.00 -4.16
C SER A 38 4.51 -20.95 -4.18
N ILE A 39 4.66 -19.88 -4.96
CA ILE A 39 3.70 -18.76 -4.99
C ILE A 39 2.51 -18.97 -5.95
N LYS A 40 2.61 -19.90 -6.92
CA LYS A 40 1.53 -20.15 -7.89
C LYS A 40 0.13 -20.29 -7.26
N PRO A 41 -0.05 -21.07 -6.16
CA PRO A 41 -1.37 -21.21 -5.54
C PRO A 41 -1.94 -19.91 -4.99
N PHE A 42 -1.09 -19.01 -4.49
CA PHE A 42 -1.51 -17.72 -3.96
C PHE A 42 -1.93 -16.77 -5.10
N VAL A 43 -1.13 -16.71 -6.15
CA VAL A 43 -1.41 -15.88 -7.33
C VAL A 43 -2.72 -16.28 -8.01
N GLU A 44 -2.97 -17.58 -8.19
CA GLU A 44 -4.22 -18.07 -8.82
C GLU A 44 -5.48 -17.69 -8.02
N LYS A 45 -5.42 -17.56 -6.69
CA LYS A 45 -6.55 -17.10 -5.88
C LYS A 45 -6.97 -15.65 -6.18
N THR A 46 -6.03 -14.80 -6.61
CA THR A 46 -6.28 -13.40 -6.91
C THR A 46 -6.89 -13.19 -8.30
N ARG A 47 -6.95 -14.25 -9.14
CA ARG A 47 -7.22 -14.14 -10.55
C ARG A 47 -8.61 -13.64 -10.88
N ARG A 48 -8.67 -12.49 -11.52
CA ARG A 48 -9.90 -11.89 -12.07
C ARG A 48 -10.18 -12.43 -13.49
N PRO A 49 -11.46 -12.38 -13.95
CA PRO A 49 -11.82 -12.82 -15.30
C PRO A 49 -11.13 -12.05 -16.44
N GLU A 50 -10.68 -10.82 -16.18
CA GLU A 50 -10.00 -9.96 -17.13
C GLU A 50 -8.58 -10.44 -17.45
N ILE A 51 -7.94 -11.23 -16.58
CA ILE A 51 -6.56 -11.68 -16.77
C ILE A 51 -6.50 -12.84 -17.75
N LEU A 52 -5.74 -12.65 -18.84
CA LEU A 52 -5.61 -13.60 -19.94
C LEU A 52 -4.34 -14.44 -19.87
N SER A 53 -3.30 -13.95 -19.22
CA SER A 53 -2.02 -14.65 -19.03
C SER A 53 -1.92 -15.28 -17.64
N GLY A 54 -1.01 -16.24 -17.48
CA GLY A 54 -0.59 -16.78 -16.18
C GLY A 54 0.83 -16.35 -15.84
N LEU A 55 1.33 -16.77 -14.68
CA LEU A 55 2.74 -16.59 -14.29
C LEU A 55 3.69 -17.26 -15.29
N GLY A 56 4.89 -16.67 -15.46
CA GLY A 56 5.95 -17.19 -16.32
C GLY A 56 5.93 -16.66 -17.75
N SER A 57 5.00 -15.77 -18.10
CA SER A 57 5.05 -15.01 -19.36
C SER A 57 5.87 -13.74 -19.18
N PHE A 58 6.46 -13.21 -20.26
CA PHE A 58 7.21 -11.93 -20.23
C PHE A 58 6.36 -10.73 -19.84
N SER A 59 5.03 -10.83 -19.97
CA SER A 59 4.09 -9.75 -19.64
C SER A 59 2.74 -10.30 -19.22
N ALA A 60 2.04 -9.56 -18.36
CA ALA A 60 0.64 -9.83 -18.05
C ALA A 60 -0.27 -9.22 -19.12
N LEU A 61 -1.27 -9.98 -19.53
CA LEU A 61 -2.31 -9.54 -20.44
C LEU A 61 -3.63 -9.40 -19.69
N SER A 62 -4.23 -8.22 -19.73
CA SER A 62 -5.53 -7.96 -19.13
C SER A 62 -6.48 -7.27 -20.09
N ARG A 63 -7.77 -7.64 -20.02
CA ARG A 63 -8.84 -6.88 -20.67
C ARG A 63 -9.31 -5.77 -19.75
N ILE A 64 -9.77 -4.69 -20.34
CA ILE A 64 -10.56 -3.69 -19.61
C ILE A 64 -11.93 -4.31 -19.29
N PRO A 65 -12.43 -4.17 -18.03
CA PRO A 65 -13.75 -4.64 -17.64
C PRO A 65 -14.86 -4.09 -18.56
N LYS A 66 -15.79 -4.94 -18.98
CA LYS A 66 -16.85 -4.57 -19.93
C LYS A 66 -17.89 -3.60 -19.38
N HIS A 67 -17.97 -3.45 -18.06
CA HIS A 67 -18.90 -2.53 -17.40
C HIS A 67 -18.40 -1.08 -17.36
N ILE A 68 -17.21 -0.83 -17.88
CA ILE A 68 -16.62 0.51 -17.98
C ILE A 68 -16.65 0.95 -19.45
N ASP A 69 -17.53 1.90 -19.77
CA ASP A 69 -17.77 2.31 -21.16
C ASP A 69 -16.66 3.22 -21.69
N ASN A 70 -16.23 4.22 -20.91
CA ASN A 70 -15.17 5.17 -21.26
C ASN A 70 -14.01 5.01 -20.26
N PRO A 71 -13.16 3.99 -20.41
CA PRO A 71 -12.14 3.65 -19.42
C PRO A 71 -10.98 4.64 -19.40
N ILE A 72 -10.70 5.18 -18.23
CA ILE A 72 -9.47 5.88 -17.90
C ILE A 72 -8.61 4.94 -17.06
N LEU A 73 -7.36 4.75 -17.48
CA LEU A 73 -6.37 3.96 -16.74
C LEU A 73 -5.74 4.83 -15.65
N VAL A 74 -5.69 4.28 -14.44
CA VAL A 74 -5.07 4.91 -13.29
C VAL A 74 -3.92 4.03 -12.82
N THR A 75 -2.75 4.61 -12.61
CA THR A 75 -1.55 3.87 -12.22
C THR A 75 -0.94 4.48 -10.97
N CYS A 76 -0.43 3.62 -10.10
CA CYS A 76 0.30 4.00 -8.91
C CYS A 76 1.49 3.07 -8.69
N THR A 77 2.52 3.56 -8.02
CA THR A 77 3.65 2.78 -7.52
C THR A 77 4.01 3.28 -6.14
N ASP A 78 4.28 2.36 -5.24
CA ASP A 78 4.70 2.65 -3.88
C ASP A 78 5.54 1.49 -3.32
N GLY A 79 6.16 1.71 -2.15
CA GLY A 79 6.89 0.71 -1.38
C GLY A 79 6.32 0.57 0.03
N VAL A 80 6.88 -0.36 0.80
CA VAL A 80 6.55 -0.51 2.23
C VAL A 80 7.42 0.41 3.09
N GLY A 81 8.60 0.74 2.61
CA GLY A 81 9.57 1.54 3.35
C GLY A 81 10.14 0.81 4.57
N THR A 82 10.58 1.59 5.56
CA THR A 82 11.36 1.07 6.69
C THR A 82 10.57 0.28 7.74
N LYS A 83 9.27 0.05 7.55
CA LYS A 83 8.47 -0.93 8.31
C LYS A 83 9.06 -2.35 8.19
N ILE A 84 9.66 -2.66 7.03
CA ILE A 84 10.37 -3.93 6.78
C ILE A 84 11.42 -4.21 7.85
N GLU A 85 12.10 -3.20 8.38
CA GLU A 85 13.12 -3.39 9.41
C GLU A 85 12.54 -3.81 10.77
N ILE A 86 11.30 -3.39 11.08
CA ILE A 86 10.58 -3.89 12.27
C ILE A 86 10.17 -5.36 12.05
N ALA A 87 9.68 -5.70 10.84
CA ALA A 87 9.36 -7.07 10.49
C ALA A 87 10.58 -8.01 10.60
N LYS A 88 11.76 -7.53 10.17
CA LYS A 88 13.03 -8.27 10.32
C LYS A 88 13.42 -8.48 11.79
N GLU A 89 13.27 -7.47 12.63
CA GLU A 89 13.59 -7.56 14.06
C GLU A 89 12.69 -8.57 14.78
N LEU A 90 11.44 -8.69 14.34
CA LEU A 90 10.45 -9.61 14.89
C LEU A 90 10.41 -10.97 14.18
N ASP A 91 11.15 -11.12 13.08
CA ASP A 91 11.10 -12.29 12.18
C ASP A 91 9.66 -12.62 11.73
N ASP A 92 8.83 -11.57 11.51
CA ASP A 92 7.44 -11.68 11.04
C ASP A 92 7.21 -10.82 9.80
N PHE A 93 7.09 -11.47 8.65
CA PHE A 93 6.86 -10.85 7.35
C PHE A 93 5.43 -11.03 6.83
N SER A 94 4.54 -11.60 7.63
CA SER A 94 3.21 -12.05 7.20
C SER A 94 2.29 -10.90 6.74
N THR A 95 2.51 -9.67 7.24
CA THR A 95 1.68 -8.50 6.93
C THR A 95 2.29 -7.55 5.91
N ILE A 96 3.60 -7.63 5.66
CA ILE A 96 4.35 -6.68 4.82
C ILE A 96 3.82 -6.64 3.38
N GLY A 97 3.45 -7.80 2.81
CA GLY A 97 2.85 -7.85 1.48
C GLY A 97 1.48 -7.18 1.41
N ILE A 98 0.68 -7.25 2.48
CA ILE A 98 -0.61 -6.54 2.56
C ILE A 98 -0.36 -5.03 2.57
N ASP A 99 0.63 -4.56 3.33
CA ASP A 99 1.02 -3.15 3.36
C ASP A 99 1.39 -2.64 1.96
N LEU A 100 2.20 -3.39 1.21
CA LEU A 100 2.61 -3.02 -0.14
C LEU A 100 1.41 -2.80 -1.07
N VAL A 101 0.47 -3.76 -1.06
CA VAL A 101 -0.74 -3.66 -1.89
C VAL A 101 -1.60 -2.48 -1.43
N ALA A 102 -1.82 -2.33 -0.12
CA ALA A 102 -2.65 -1.28 0.44
C ALA A 102 -2.17 0.12 0.06
N MET A 103 -0.85 0.38 0.14
CA MET A 103 -0.27 1.67 -0.24
C MET A 103 -0.60 2.01 -1.70
N CYS A 104 -0.49 1.05 -2.62
CA CYS A 104 -0.78 1.27 -4.03
C CYS A 104 -2.28 1.37 -4.33
N VAL A 105 -3.11 0.43 -3.84
CA VAL A 105 -4.53 0.39 -4.24
C VAL A 105 -5.38 1.45 -3.55
N ASN A 106 -4.99 1.90 -2.35
CA ASN A 106 -5.64 3.03 -1.69
C ASN A 106 -5.40 4.34 -2.46
N ASP A 107 -4.25 4.50 -3.11
CA ASP A 107 -4.00 5.64 -3.99
C ASP A 107 -4.80 5.56 -5.31
N LEU A 108 -5.07 4.35 -5.82
CA LEU A 108 -5.98 4.20 -6.96
C LEU A 108 -7.41 4.59 -6.60
N ILE A 109 -7.88 4.20 -5.40
CA ILE A 109 -9.26 4.45 -5.00
C ILE A 109 -9.54 5.92 -4.70
N VAL A 110 -8.53 6.75 -4.44
CA VAL A 110 -8.68 8.21 -4.23
C VAL A 110 -9.40 8.88 -5.42
N CYS A 111 -9.16 8.42 -6.65
CA CYS A 111 -9.90 8.89 -7.82
C CYS A 111 -11.06 7.98 -8.23
N GLY A 112 -11.46 7.02 -7.39
CA GLY A 112 -12.59 6.12 -7.62
C GLY A 112 -12.28 4.97 -8.57
N ALA A 113 -11.00 4.69 -8.89
CA ALA A 113 -10.60 3.62 -9.77
C ALA A 113 -10.75 2.24 -9.12
N GLU A 114 -11.28 1.29 -9.89
CA GLU A 114 -11.30 -0.13 -9.55
C GLU A 114 -9.92 -0.73 -9.84
N PRO A 115 -9.19 -1.28 -8.83
CA PRO A 115 -7.92 -1.96 -9.07
C PRO A 115 -8.12 -3.19 -9.95
N LEU A 116 -7.23 -3.39 -10.92
CA LEU A 116 -7.32 -4.48 -11.90
C LEU A 116 -6.09 -5.40 -11.84
N VAL A 117 -4.90 -4.81 -11.89
CA VAL A 117 -3.62 -5.50 -11.95
C VAL A 117 -2.69 -4.97 -10.87
N PHE A 118 -2.00 -5.89 -10.22
CA PHE A 118 -0.88 -5.62 -9.32
C PHE A 118 0.35 -6.36 -9.82
N LEU A 119 1.51 -5.71 -9.75
CA LEU A 119 2.82 -6.26 -10.00
C LEU A 119 3.72 -5.90 -8.83
N ASP A 120 4.60 -6.80 -8.42
CA ASP A 120 5.59 -6.56 -7.39
C ASP A 120 7.02 -6.62 -7.94
N TYR A 121 7.93 -5.95 -7.25
CA TYR A 121 9.36 -6.09 -7.42
C TYR A 121 9.99 -6.38 -6.06
N TYR A 122 10.47 -7.61 -5.89
CA TYR A 122 11.19 -8.06 -4.71
C TYR A 122 12.69 -8.10 -5.03
N VAL A 123 13.49 -7.32 -4.33
CA VAL A 123 14.95 -7.30 -4.52
C VAL A 123 15.65 -7.57 -3.20
N THR A 124 16.64 -8.46 -3.22
CA THR A 124 17.36 -8.91 -2.02
C THR A 124 18.86 -9.08 -2.29
N ASP A 125 19.67 -9.13 -1.25
CA ASP A 125 21.07 -9.54 -1.36
C ASP A 125 21.18 -11.00 -1.76
N LYS A 126 20.50 -11.89 -1.03
CA LYS A 126 20.41 -13.31 -1.28
C LYS A 126 18.99 -13.80 -1.04
N LEU A 127 18.45 -14.58 -1.98
CA LEU A 127 17.08 -15.06 -1.91
C LEU A 127 16.91 -16.10 -0.78
N ASN A 128 16.05 -15.75 0.18
CA ASN A 128 15.47 -16.70 1.12
C ASN A 128 14.05 -17.03 0.62
N VAL A 129 13.85 -18.24 0.13
CA VAL A 129 12.59 -18.68 -0.49
C VAL A 129 11.43 -18.63 0.50
N GLU A 130 11.64 -18.99 1.77
CA GLU A 130 10.60 -18.98 2.81
C GLU A 130 10.13 -17.55 3.10
N THR A 131 11.06 -16.63 3.37
CA THR A 131 10.75 -15.21 3.60
C THR A 131 10.05 -14.60 2.38
N ALA A 132 10.59 -14.79 1.17
CA ALA A 132 10.00 -14.25 -0.05
C ALA A 132 8.60 -14.82 -0.32
N SER A 133 8.40 -16.13 -0.11
CA SER A 133 7.08 -16.77 -0.25
C SER A 133 6.07 -16.19 0.73
N THR A 134 6.45 -15.97 2.00
CA THR A 134 5.58 -15.34 3.03
C THR A 134 5.18 -13.92 2.63
N VAL A 135 6.13 -13.12 2.15
CA VAL A 135 5.85 -11.76 1.67
C VAL A 135 4.88 -11.78 0.49
N ILE A 136 5.12 -12.66 -0.52
CA ILE A 136 4.26 -12.75 -1.71
C ILE A 136 2.88 -13.32 -1.36
N GLU A 137 2.77 -14.23 -0.38
CA GLU A 137 1.46 -14.64 0.16
C GLU A 137 0.70 -13.45 0.75
N GLY A 138 1.39 -12.58 1.49
CA GLY A 138 0.83 -11.32 1.98
C GLY A 138 0.39 -10.39 0.85
N ILE A 139 1.16 -10.27 -0.24
CA ILE A 139 0.78 -9.51 -1.44
C ILE A 139 -0.48 -10.10 -2.07
N ALA A 140 -0.54 -11.43 -2.26
CA ALA A 140 -1.72 -12.08 -2.78
C ALA A 140 -2.95 -11.84 -1.89
N LYS A 141 -2.77 -11.87 -0.56
CA LYS A 141 -3.85 -11.56 0.39
C LYS A 141 -4.35 -10.11 0.26
N GLY A 142 -3.44 -9.15 0.14
CA GLY A 142 -3.78 -7.75 -0.15
C GLY A 142 -4.54 -7.61 -1.46
N CYS A 143 -4.12 -8.31 -2.51
CA CYS A 143 -4.80 -8.33 -3.81
C CYS A 143 -6.22 -8.94 -3.72
N GLU A 144 -6.42 -10.02 -2.95
CA GLU A 144 -7.76 -10.59 -2.67
C GLU A 144 -8.66 -9.54 -2.00
N LEU A 145 -8.17 -8.84 -0.97
CA LEU A 145 -8.91 -7.79 -0.25
C LEU A 145 -9.28 -6.61 -1.15
N ALA A 146 -8.41 -6.26 -2.10
CA ALA A 146 -8.62 -5.19 -3.08
C ALA A 146 -9.41 -5.64 -4.31
N ASN A 147 -9.77 -6.92 -4.43
CA ASN A 147 -10.31 -7.51 -5.66
C ASN A 147 -9.45 -7.19 -6.89
N CYS A 148 -8.12 -7.31 -6.75
CA CYS A 148 -7.10 -7.02 -7.74
C CYS A 148 -6.32 -8.31 -8.05
N SER A 149 -5.82 -8.50 -9.28
CA SER A 149 -5.02 -9.67 -9.60
C SER A 149 -3.53 -9.40 -9.45
N LEU A 150 -2.83 -10.22 -8.67
CA LEU A 150 -1.38 -10.33 -8.76
C LEU A 150 -1.04 -11.01 -10.10
N ALA A 151 -0.74 -10.21 -11.11
CA ALA A 151 -0.66 -10.68 -12.49
C ALA A 151 0.77 -11.02 -12.94
N GLY A 152 1.75 -10.67 -12.14
CA GLY A 152 3.17 -10.93 -12.35
C GLY A 152 4.01 -10.15 -11.35
N GLY A 153 5.31 -10.22 -11.50
CA GLY A 153 6.28 -9.55 -10.66
C GLY A 153 7.70 -9.91 -11.08
N GLU A 154 8.67 -9.45 -10.32
CA GLU A 154 10.09 -9.75 -10.52
C GLU A 154 10.74 -10.02 -9.18
N THR A 155 11.61 -11.02 -9.14
CA THR A 155 12.46 -11.30 -7.98
C THR A 155 13.91 -11.26 -8.42
N ALA A 156 14.71 -10.38 -7.81
CA ALA A 156 16.09 -10.16 -8.17
C ALA A 156 17.04 -10.33 -6.99
N GLU A 157 18.15 -11.02 -7.22
CA GLU A 157 19.28 -11.07 -6.29
C GLU A 157 20.34 -10.05 -6.73
N HIS A 158 20.71 -9.15 -5.81
CA HIS A 158 21.75 -8.13 -5.99
C HIS A 158 22.86 -8.32 -4.94
N PRO A 159 23.71 -9.35 -5.07
CA PRO A 159 24.75 -9.66 -4.08
C PRO A 159 25.66 -8.46 -3.80
N GLY A 160 25.80 -8.11 -2.53
CA GLY A 160 26.63 -6.99 -2.07
C GLY A 160 26.01 -5.61 -2.22
N SER A 161 24.76 -5.50 -2.70
CA SER A 161 24.03 -4.21 -2.80
C SER A 161 23.19 -3.91 -1.58
N PHE A 162 22.85 -4.92 -0.81
CA PHE A 162 22.08 -4.84 0.43
C PHE A 162 22.88 -5.42 1.60
N PRO A 163 22.60 -5.01 2.84
CA PRO A 163 23.06 -5.77 4.01
C PRO A 163 22.55 -7.22 3.99
N ASP A 164 23.27 -8.12 4.63
CA ASP A 164 22.90 -9.53 4.72
C ASP A 164 21.45 -9.71 5.17
N ASN A 165 20.70 -10.58 4.48
CA ASN A 165 19.27 -10.86 4.73
C ASN A 165 18.36 -9.64 4.63
N SER A 166 18.76 -8.62 3.89
CA SER A 166 17.91 -7.46 3.60
C SER A 166 17.26 -7.57 2.24
N PHE A 167 16.06 -7.01 2.14
CA PHE A 167 15.33 -6.89 0.89
C PHE A 167 14.58 -5.56 0.83
N ASP A 168 14.16 -5.17 -0.36
CA ASP A 168 13.24 -4.07 -0.58
C ASP A 168 12.09 -4.51 -1.48
N LEU A 169 10.98 -3.79 -1.40
CA LEU A 169 9.74 -4.09 -2.10
C LEU A 169 9.19 -2.85 -2.79
N ALA A 170 8.81 -3.02 -4.04
CA ALA A 170 8.02 -2.03 -4.76
C ALA A 170 6.78 -2.69 -5.37
N GLY A 171 5.64 -2.00 -5.27
CA GLY A 171 4.38 -2.38 -5.87
C GLY A 171 4.03 -1.45 -7.03
N PHE A 172 3.39 -2.01 -8.05
CA PHE A 172 2.85 -1.28 -9.20
C PHE A 172 1.42 -1.72 -9.39
N SER A 173 0.49 -0.79 -9.33
CA SER A 173 -0.91 -1.08 -9.52
C SER A 173 -1.47 -0.35 -10.73
N LEU A 174 -2.38 -1.02 -11.43
CA LEU A 174 -3.18 -0.48 -12.50
C LEU A 174 -4.65 -0.67 -12.15
N GLY A 175 -5.39 0.42 -12.16
CA GLY A 175 -6.83 0.44 -12.00
C GLY A 175 -7.50 1.10 -13.19
N VAL A 176 -8.82 1.07 -13.19
CA VAL A 176 -9.65 1.66 -14.23
C VAL A 176 -10.86 2.34 -13.61
N VAL A 177 -11.23 3.48 -14.18
CA VAL A 177 -12.42 4.25 -13.78
C VAL A 177 -13.15 4.72 -15.05
N ASN A 178 -14.47 4.84 -14.98
CA ASN A 178 -15.22 5.49 -16.04
C ASN A 178 -14.93 7.00 -16.02
N GLU A 179 -14.65 7.61 -17.15
CA GLU A 179 -14.32 9.04 -17.27
C GLU A 179 -15.30 9.94 -16.51
N ASN A 180 -16.58 9.62 -16.56
CA ASN A 180 -17.64 10.39 -15.89
C ASN A 180 -17.79 10.08 -14.38
N GLU A 181 -16.97 9.18 -13.82
CA GLU A 181 -17.03 8.74 -12.43
C GLU A 181 -15.73 9.00 -11.67
N ILE A 182 -14.85 9.82 -12.23
CA ILE A 182 -13.58 10.19 -11.57
C ILE A 182 -13.91 11.06 -10.35
N ILE A 183 -13.51 10.57 -9.16
CA ILE A 183 -13.61 11.33 -7.91
C ILE A 183 -12.53 12.40 -7.89
N GLY A 184 -12.88 13.59 -7.39
CA GLY A 184 -11.94 14.70 -7.24
C GLY A 184 -11.70 15.53 -8.50
N GLN A 185 -12.36 15.24 -9.64
CA GLN A 185 -12.17 15.99 -10.88
C GLN A 185 -12.53 17.47 -10.72
N ASP A 186 -13.64 17.76 -10.04
CA ASP A 186 -14.10 19.12 -9.75
C ASP A 186 -13.65 19.62 -8.35
N GLY A 187 -13.08 18.71 -7.55
CA GLY A 187 -12.72 18.97 -6.16
C GLY A 187 -13.92 19.09 -5.20
N PRO A 188 -13.67 19.32 -3.90
CA PRO A 188 -14.71 19.54 -2.92
C PRO A 188 -15.42 20.90 -3.10
N MET A 189 -16.66 20.99 -2.64
CA MET A 189 -17.39 22.25 -2.58
C MET A 189 -17.18 22.93 -1.23
N ASN A 190 -17.35 24.26 -1.18
CA ASN A 190 -17.41 24.97 0.08
C ASN A 190 -18.63 24.47 0.88
N ASN A 191 -18.44 24.25 2.18
CA ASN A 191 -19.36 23.62 3.13
C ASN A 191 -19.53 22.10 2.99
N ASP A 192 -18.78 21.41 2.11
CA ASP A 192 -18.67 19.97 2.23
C ASP A 192 -18.14 19.60 3.60
N ILE A 193 -18.68 18.52 4.15
CA ILE A 193 -18.17 17.93 5.38
C ILE A 193 -17.00 16.99 5.06
N LEU A 194 -16.10 16.89 6.02
CA LEU A 194 -14.98 15.95 5.99
C LEU A 194 -15.30 14.77 6.92
N ILE A 195 -15.28 13.56 6.35
CA ILE A 195 -15.45 12.31 7.10
C ILE A 195 -14.12 11.56 7.10
N GLY A 196 -13.58 11.36 8.30
CA GLY A 196 -12.42 10.50 8.51
C GLY A 196 -12.83 9.03 8.63
N ILE A 197 -12.01 8.13 8.10
CA ILE A 197 -12.11 6.67 8.25
C ILE A 197 -10.89 6.19 9.01
N GLU A 198 -11.08 5.33 10.01
CA GLU A 198 -10.02 4.84 10.87
C GLU A 198 -8.85 4.22 10.11
N SER A 199 -7.65 4.32 10.68
CA SER A 199 -6.49 3.49 10.35
C SER A 199 -6.37 2.31 11.32
N SER A 200 -5.68 1.23 10.90
CA SER A 200 -5.36 0.09 11.78
C SER A 200 -4.28 0.44 12.82
N GLY A 201 -3.52 1.49 12.56
CA GLY A 201 -2.34 1.93 13.28
C GLY A 201 -1.51 2.87 12.42
N PHE A 202 -0.20 2.74 12.47
CA PHE A 202 0.73 3.59 11.72
C PHE A 202 0.66 3.38 10.20
N HIS A 203 0.00 2.32 9.74
CA HIS A 203 0.05 1.86 8.35
C HIS A 203 1.48 1.54 7.93
N SER A 204 1.99 2.17 6.84
CA SER A 204 3.37 1.99 6.38
C SER A 204 4.17 3.29 6.37
N ASN A 205 3.75 4.30 7.15
CA ASN A 205 4.36 5.62 7.14
C ASN A 205 4.95 6.02 8.49
N GLY A 206 5.99 6.86 8.47
CA GLY A 206 6.64 7.36 9.67
C GLY A 206 7.58 6.37 10.37
N PHE A 207 7.85 5.19 9.80
CA PHE A 207 8.66 4.15 10.44
C PHE A 207 10.14 4.52 10.64
N SER A 208 10.69 5.44 9.86
CA SER A 208 12.03 5.97 10.12
C SER A 208 12.11 6.69 11.46
N LEU A 209 11.10 7.47 11.81
CA LEU A 209 11.00 8.13 13.11
C LEU A 209 10.71 7.12 14.22
N LEU A 210 9.77 6.20 14.02
CA LEU A 210 9.45 5.12 14.96
C LEU A 210 10.71 4.31 15.32
N ARG A 211 11.47 3.85 14.34
CA ARG A 211 12.72 3.11 14.55
C ARG A 211 13.77 3.93 15.31
N LYS A 212 13.86 5.22 15.03
CA LYS A 212 14.72 6.12 15.79
C LYS A 212 14.30 6.18 17.26
N VAL A 213 13.00 6.35 17.53
CA VAL A 213 12.46 6.38 18.90
C VAL A 213 12.70 5.05 19.61
N ILE A 214 12.40 3.92 18.98
CA ILE A 214 12.64 2.57 19.53
C ILE A 214 14.11 2.42 19.95
N LYS A 215 15.03 2.81 19.08
CA LYS A 215 16.47 2.74 19.34
C LYS A 215 16.93 3.69 20.47
N ASP A 216 16.51 4.94 20.42
CA ASP A 216 16.97 5.98 21.35
C ASP A 216 16.42 5.74 22.77
N HIS A 217 15.26 5.11 22.91
CA HIS A 217 14.63 4.77 24.19
C HIS A 217 14.82 3.29 24.59
N GLU A 218 15.63 2.53 23.84
CA GLU A 218 15.92 1.11 24.10
C GLU A 218 14.64 0.26 24.31
N ILE A 219 13.63 0.49 23.45
CA ILE A 219 12.33 -0.18 23.56
C ILE A 219 12.44 -1.62 23.03
N ASP A 220 12.13 -2.59 23.88
CA ASP A 220 11.98 -3.98 23.49
C ASP A 220 10.59 -4.19 22.85
N LEU A 221 10.56 -4.64 21.58
CA LEU A 221 9.35 -4.85 20.81
C LEU A 221 8.43 -5.95 21.36
N HIS A 222 8.97 -6.87 22.18
CA HIS A 222 8.19 -7.89 22.89
C HIS A 222 7.56 -7.39 24.20
N THR A 223 7.81 -6.13 24.56
CA THR A 223 7.19 -5.53 25.75
C THR A 223 5.66 -5.48 25.59
N GLN A 224 4.97 -6.01 26.59
CA GLN A 224 3.50 -5.93 26.67
C GLN A 224 3.04 -4.52 27.00
N TRP A 225 2.19 -3.96 26.15
CA TRP A 225 1.59 -2.65 26.33
C TRP A 225 0.08 -2.68 26.07
N LYS A 226 -0.72 -2.33 27.07
CA LYS A 226 -2.20 -2.33 27.00
C LYS A 226 -2.81 -3.63 26.44
N GLY A 227 -2.16 -4.80 26.67
CA GLY A 227 -2.69 -6.13 26.33
C GLY A 227 -2.24 -6.69 24.98
N GLU A 228 -1.31 -6.04 24.29
CA GLU A 228 -0.65 -6.51 23.06
C GLU A 228 0.83 -6.17 23.10
N GLU A 229 1.67 -6.83 22.33
CA GLU A 229 3.09 -6.48 22.20
C GLU A 229 3.28 -5.22 21.36
N ILE A 230 4.32 -4.44 21.67
CA ILE A 230 4.65 -3.23 20.88
C ILE A 230 4.89 -3.63 19.42
N GLY A 231 5.62 -4.72 19.17
CA GLY A 231 5.85 -5.24 17.83
C GLY A 231 4.55 -5.59 17.09
N GLU A 232 3.58 -6.21 17.77
CA GLU A 232 2.30 -6.59 17.17
C GLU A 232 1.52 -5.35 16.66
N PHE A 233 1.41 -4.28 17.44
CA PHE A 233 0.69 -3.10 16.97
C PHE A 233 1.46 -2.32 15.91
N LEU A 234 2.79 -2.36 15.90
CA LEU A 234 3.61 -1.75 14.86
C LEU A 234 3.48 -2.49 13.52
N LEU A 235 3.32 -3.82 13.54
CA LEU A 235 3.14 -4.62 12.33
C LEU A 235 1.70 -4.74 11.85
N LYS A 236 0.71 -4.12 12.51
CA LYS A 236 -0.66 -4.12 11.99
C LYS A 236 -0.69 -3.70 10.53
N PRO A 237 -1.30 -4.50 9.65
CA PRO A 237 -1.33 -4.20 8.22
C PRO A 237 -2.18 -2.96 7.94
N THR A 238 -1.77 -2.21 6.94
CA THR A 238 -2.53 -1.07 6.39
C THR A 238 -3.92 -1.53 5.96
N HIS A 239 -4.96 -0.79 6.31
CA HIS A 239 -6.32 -1.04 5.83
C HIS A 239 -6.40 -0.85 4.31
N ILE A 240 -7.15 -1.73 3.65
CA ILE A 240 -7.49 -1.62 2.22
C ILE A 240 -8.96 -1.18 2.13
N TYR A 241 -9.20 0.04 1.67
CA TYR A 241 -10.52 0.69 1.68
C TYR A 241 -11.30 0.51 0.37
N VAL A 242 -10.74 -0.23 -0.59
CA VAL A 242 -11.23 -0.32 -1.98
C VAL A 242 -12.69 -0.75 -2.06
N SER A 243 -13.06 -1.83 -1.38
CA SER A 243 -14.43 -2.38 -1.46
C SER A 243 -15.49 -1.43 -0.92
N GLU A 244 -15.17 -0.75 0.18
CA GLU A 244 -16.07 0.19 0.85
C GLU A 244 -16.28 1.45 0.01
N ILE A 245 -15.21 2.03 -0.53
CA ILE A 245 -15.29 3.23 -1.36
C ILE A 245 -16.01 2.94 -2.68
N LEU A 246 -15.70 1.78 -3.34
CA LEU A 246 -16.41 1.36 -4.55
C LEU A 246 -17.90 1.07 -4.32
N ALA A 247 -18.26 0.61 -3.12
CA ALA A 247 -19.66 0.44 -2.75
C ALA A 247 -20.32 1.79 -2.46
N LEU A 248 -19.63 2.66 -1.70
CA LEU A 248 -20.13 3.97 -1.28
C LEU A 248 -20.41 4.89 -2.47
N LYS A 249 -19.50 4.95 -3.46
CA LYS A 249 -19.68 5.80 -4.67
C LYS A 249 -20.92 5.45 -5.52
N LYS A 250 -21.56 4.28 -5.28
CA LYS A 250 -22.80 3.88 -5.95
C LYS A 250 -24.06 4.47 -5.33
N ILE A 251 -23.98 4.95 -4.09
CA ILE A 251 -25.12 5.42 -3.31
C ILE A 251 -25.05 6.89 -2.94
N VAL A 252 -23.84 7.48 -2.91
CA VAL A 252 -23.62 8.90 -2.65
C VAL A 252 -22.60 9.48 -3.61
N SER A 253 -22.62 10.80 -3.79
CA SER A 253 -21.54 11.52 -4.49
C SER A 253 -20.41 11.80 -3.52
N ILE A 254 -19.20 11.30 -3.85
CA ILE A 254 -17.97 11.63 -3.14
C ILE A 254 -17.24 12.70 -3.96
N ASN A 255 -17.08 13.89 -3.39
CA ASN A 255 -16.51 15.02 -4.12
C ASN A 255 -14.99 14.97 -4.19
N ALA A 256 -14.33 14.47 -3.14
CA ALA A 256 -12.89 14.23 -3.11
C ALA A 256 -12.51 13.21 -2.03
N ILE A 257 -11.34 12.60 -2.17
CA ILE A 257 -10.75 11.67 -1.19
C ILE A 257 -9.28 12.04 -0.98
N SER A 258 -8.81 11.96 0.26
CA SER A 258 -7.40 12.03 0.61
C SER A 258 -6.97 10.76 1.34
N HIS A 259 -5.91 10.09 0.87
CA HIS A 259 -5.22 9.01 1.57
C HIS A 259 -4.17 9.61 2.49
N ILE A 260 -4.27 9.36 3.79
CA ILE A 260 -3.38 9.95 4.78
C ILE A 260 -2.14 9.06 4.95
N THR A 261 -1.09 9.43 4.26
CA THR A 261 0.21 8.74 4.20
C THR A 261 1.32 9.58 4.87
N GLY A 262 2.57 9.46 4.41
CA GLY A 262 3.67 10.32 4.85
C GLY A 262 3.36 11.80 4.64
N GLY A 263 3.74 12.64 5.59
CA GLY A 263 3.33 14.06 5.64
C GLY A 263 1.97 14.31 6.32
N GLY A 264 1.35 13.24 6.87
CA GLY A 264 0.17 13.33 7.74
C GLY A 264 -1.00 14.10 7.14
N PHE A 265 -1.74 14.78 8.00
CA PHE A 265 -2.87 15.62 7.59
C PHE A 265 -2.43 16.84 6.78
N ILE A 266 -1.30 17.43 7.16
CA ILE A 266 -0.82 18.72 6.63
C ILE A 266 -0.51 18.66 5.14
N GLU A 267 0.13 17.57 4.69
CA GLU A 267 0.50 17.43 3.27
C GLU A 267 -0.58 16.76 2.43
N ASN A 268 -1.36 15.82 3.01
CA ASN A 268 -2.25 14.99 2.21
C ASN A 268 -3.63 15.60 1.99
N ILE A 269 -4.26 16.19 3.01
CA ILE A 269 -5.60 16.77 2.88
C ILE A 269 -5.65 17.91 1.84
N PRO A 270 -4.66 18.83 1.76
CA PRO A 270 -4.70 19.90 0.75
C PRO A 270 -4.64 19.43 -0.70
N ARG A 271 -4.18 18.20 -0.95
CA ARG A 271 -4.13 17.66 -2.33
C ARG A 271 -5.51 17.49 -2.96
N MET A 272 -6.57 17.40 -2.15
CA MET A 272 -7.92 17.19 -2.66
C MET A 272 -8.67 18.48 -2.99
N PHE A 273 -8.17 19.67 -2.65
CA PHE A 273 -8.88 20.94 -2.86
C PHE A 273 -8.02 22.04 -3.49
N SER A 274 -8.69 23.08 -3.94
CA SER A 274 -8.03 24.22 -4.60
C SER A 274 -7.33 25.14 -3.61
N LYS A 275 -6.41 25.98 -4.10
CA LYS A 275 -5.72 27.01 -3.29
C LYS A 275 -6.63 28.06 -2.64
N HIS A 276 -7.90 28.12 -3.05
CA HIS A 276 -8.92 29.03 -2.51
C HIS A 276 -9.80 28.38 -1.44
N GLN A 277 -9.44 27.18 -1.01
CA GLN A 277 -10.15 26.40 0.00
C GLN A 277 -9.22 26.04 1.14
N LYS A 278 -9.79 25.83 2.31
CA LYS A 278 -9.13 25.32 3.51
C LYS A 278 -10.01 24.27 4.16
N ALA A 279 -9.37 23.36 4.91
CA ALA A 279 -10.05 22.42 5.78
C ALA A 279 -10.02 22.93 7.23
N ILE A 280 -11.19 22.96 7.87
CA ILE A 280 -11.33 23.14 9.33
C ILE A 280 -11.49 21.76 9.93
N ILE A 281 -10.57 21.34 10.81
CA ILE A 281 -10.46 19.95 11.28
C ILE A 281 -10.51 19.91 12.81
N GLU A 282 -11.39 19.05 13.34
CA GLU A 282 -11.45 18.64 14.73
C GLU A 282 -10.81 17.25 14.84
N HIS A 283 -9.71 17.11 15.58
CA HIS A 283 -9.02 15.86 15.74
C HIS A 283 -8.44 15.67 17.16
N GLU A 284 -8.90 14.62 17.81
CA GLU A 284 -8.30 14.09 19.05
C GLU A 284 -7.94 12.62 18.86
N PHE A 285 -6.76 12.22 19.34
CA PHE A 285 -6.30 10.82 19.20
C PHE A 285 -7.23 9.84 19.89
N SER A 286 -7.75 10.19 21.07
CA SER A 286 -8.67 9.37 21.84
C SER A 286 -9.99 9.03 21.13
N ASP A 287 -10.32 9.78 20.08
CA ASP A 287 -11.53 9.54 19.30
C ASP A 287 -11.43 8.36 18.34
N TRP A 288 -10.21 7.86 18.11
CA TRP A 288 -9.92 6.84 17.12
C TRP A 288 -9.49 5.52 17.76
N PRO A 289 -9.93 4.36 17.23
CA PRO A 289 -9.54 3.05 17.76
C PRO A 289 -8.02 2.85 17.83
N ALA A 290 -7.29 3.34 16.82
CA ALA A 290 -5.82 3.29 16.78
C ALA A 290 -5.13 4.47 17.49
N GLY A 291 -5.86 5.47 17.96
CA GLY A 291 -5.31 6.70 18.55
C GLY A 291 -4.37 6.47 19.71
N LYS A 292 -4.64 5.41 20.50
CA LYS A 292 -3.77 5.00 21.63
C LYS A 292 -2.31 4.75 21.24
N TYR A 293 -2.03 4.32 20.00
CA TYR A 293 -0.67 4.06 19.51
C TYR A 293 0.09 5.36 19.25
N PHE A 294 -0.61 6.36 18.74
CA PHE A 294 -0.05 7.70 18.52
C PHE A 294 0.17 8.44 19.84
N GLU A 295 -0.75 8.31 20.80
CA GLU A 295 -0.54 8.81 22.17
C GLU A 295 0.69 8.17 22.84
N TRP A 296 0.86 6.84 22.67
CA TRP A 296 2.04 6.13 23.14
C TRP A 296 3.33 6.72 22.57
N LEU A 297 3.40 6.90 21.26
CA LEU A 297 4.59 7.45 20.59
C LEU A 297 4.86 8.88 21.04
N MET A 298 3.82 9.72 21.08
CA MET A 298 3.89 11.12 21.50
C MET A 298 4.45 11.24 22.92
N GLN A 299 3.95 10.42 23.87
CA GLN A 299 4.39 10.42 25.25
C GLN A 299 5.80 9.83 25.44
N THR A 300 6.14 8.78 24.69
CA THR A 300 7.42 8.08 24.79
C THR A 300 8.58 8.96 24.33
N ALA A 301 8.37 9.75 23.27
CA ALA A 301 9.42 10.55 22.64
C ALA A 301 9.24 12.07 22.81
N ASP A 302 8.28 12.51 23.65
CA ASP A 302 7.92 13.93 23.89
C ASP A 302 7.72 14.70 22.58
N ILE A 303 6.98 14.09 21.63
CA ILE A 303 6.70 14.68 20.30
C ILE A 303 5.47 15.60 20.43
N PRO A 304 5.56 16.88 20.03
CA PRO A 304 4.39 17.76 20.00
C PRO A 304 3.27 17.23 19.09
N LYS A 305 2.00 17.50 19.44
CA LYS A 305 0.82 17.06 18.67
C LYS A 305 0.91 17.50 17.21
N GLU A 306 1.36 18.73 16.97
CA GLU A 306 1.51 19.30 15.65
C GLU A 306 2.47 18.48 14.78
N ASN A 307 3.60 18.03 15.33
CA ASN A 307 4.56 17.19 14.63
C ASN A 307 4.02 15.78 14.38
N MET A 308 3.14 15.28 15.24
CA MET A 308 2.43 14.01 14.98
C MET A 308 1.51 14.14 13.77
N LEU A 309 0.73 15.22 13.68
CA LEU A 309 -0.19 15.51 12.57
C LEU A 309 0.52 15.82 11.24
N ASP A 310 1.77 16.25 11.30
CA ASP A 310 2.64 16.49 10.14
C ASP A 310 3.34 15.21 9.62
N THR A 311 3.43 14.17 10.45
CA THR A 311 4.19 12.95 10.11
C THR A 311 3.31 11.74 9.89
N PHE A 312 2.25 11.58 10.71
CA PHE A 312 1.47 10.36 10.81
C PHE A 312 0.00 10.56 10.45
N ASN A 313 -0.68 9.43 10.19
CA ASN A 313 -2.12 9.41 9.97
C ASN A 313 -2.96 9.65 11.23
N CYS A 314 -2.36 9.57 12.41
CA CYS A 314 -2.95 9.86 13.73
C CYS A 314 -4.31 9.18 13.97
N GLY A 315 -4.51 7.98 13.43
CA GLY A 315 -5.72 7.19 13.57
C GLY A 315 -6.70 7.29 12.41
N VAL A 316 -6.41 8.12 11.40
CA VAL A 316 -7.27 8.35 10.21
C VAL A 316 -6.53 7.96 8.94
N GLY A 317 -6.99 6.92 8.25
CA GLY A 317 -6.33 6.45 7.03
C GLY A 317 -6.86 7.10 5.75
N LEU A 318 -8.17 7.40 5.67
CA LEU A 318 -8.77 8.15 4.57
C LEU A 318 -9.61 9.32 5.10
N VAL A 319 -9.69 10.38 4.29
CA VAL A 319 -10.64 11.49 4.50
C VAL A 319 -11.47 11.67 3.23
N LEU A 320 -12.80 11.66 3.38
CA LEU A 320 -13.76 11.91 2.31
C LEU A 320 -14.34 13.31 2.43
N SER A 321 -14.50 14.00 1.30
CA SER A 321 -15.32 15.20 1.20
C SER A 321 -16.66 14.85 0.54
N VAL A 322 -17.76 15.11 1.24
CA VAL A 322 -19.13 14.81 0.80
C VAL A 322 -20.08 15.94 1.17
N ASN A 323 -21.23 16.00 0.50
CA ASN A 323 -22.28 16.94 0.88
C ASN A 323 -22.82 16.59 2.27
N GLU A 324 -23.12 17.59 3.09
CA GLU A 324 -23.67 17.40 4.45
C GLU A 324 -24.98 16.58 4.46
N ALA A 325 -25.80 16.69 3.42
CA ALA A 325 -27.03 15.90 3.29
C ALA A 325 -26.80 14.38 3.17
N ASP A 326 -25.60 13.96 2.79
CA ASP A 326 -25.22 12.54 2.62
C ASP A 326 -24.54 11.95 3.87
N GLU A 327 -24.30 12.75 4.94
CA GLU A 327 -23.55 12.35 6.13
C GLU A 327 -24.08 11.03 6.74
N GLU A 328 -25.37 10.93 6.99
CA GLU A 328 -25.97 9.73 7.61
C GLU A 328 -25.78 8.48 6.73
N ASN A 329 -25.95 8.62 5.42
CA ASN A 329 -25.76 7.51 4.46
C ASN A 329 -24.31 7.04 4.42
N VAL A 330 -23.38 7.99 4.41
CA VAL A 330 -21.93 7.71 4.38
C VAL A 330 -21.49 7.01 5.67
N LEU A 331 -21.84 7.59 6.83
CA LEU A 331 -21.48 7.00 8.12
C LEU A 331 -22.18 5.64 8.34
N GLY A 332 -23.45 5.50 7.93
CA GLY A 332 -24.18 4.24 8.01
C GLY A 332 -23.56 3.12 7.17
N ALA A 333 -23.02 3.44 6.02
CA ALA A 333 -22.33 2.49 5.16
C ALA A 333 -20.93 2.13 5.70
N LEU A 334 -20.12 3.12 6.07
CA LEU A 334 -18.73 2.92 6.50
C LEU A 334 -18.63 2.22 7.85
N ASN A 335 -19.48 2.60 8.84
CA ASN A 335 -19.45 2.03 10.18
C ASN A 335 -19.91 0.55 10.27
N GLN A 336 -20.23 -0.08 9.14
CA GLN A 336 -20.42 -1.53 9.08
C GLN A 336 -19.10 -2.30 9.16
N ARG A 337 -17.98 -1.67 8.77
CA ARG A 337 -16.67 -2.33 8.73
C ARG A 337 -15.56 -1.52 9.37
N TYR A 338 -15.56 -0.21 9.19
CA TYR A 338 -14.55 0.71 9.72
C TYR A 338 -15.22 1.77 10.58
N PHE A 339 -14.59 2.16 11.67
CA PHE A 339 -15.04 3.34 12.40
C PHE A 339 -14.83 4.59 11.53
N ALA A 340 -15.89 5.36 11.36
CA ALA A 340 -15.87 6.61 10.62
C ALA A 340 -16.68 7.68 11.35
N LYS A 341 -16.20 8.91 11.30
CA LYS A 341 -16.91 10.07 11.87
C LYS A 341 -16.60 11.35 11.09
N ARG A 342 -17.48 12.34 11.22
CA ARG A 342 -17.19 13.71 10.80
C ARG A 342 -16.00 14.25 11.58
N ILE A 343 -15.03 14.84 10.85
CA ILE A 343 -13.81 15.44 11.39
C ILE A 343 -13.68 16.93 11.03
N GLY A 344 -14.59 17.47 10.23
CA GLY A 344 -14.47 18.85 9.83
C GLY A 344 -15.32 19.22 8.62
N ARG A 345 -14.90 20.29 7.95
CA ARG A 345 -15.54 20.82 6.75
C ARG A 345 -14.58 21.60 5.88
N ILE A 346 -14.97 21.84 4.63
CA ILE A 346 -14.28 22.70 3.69
C ILE A 346 -14.85 24.12 3.75
N GLU A 347 -13.99 25.10 3.83
CA GLU A 347 -14.34 26.54 3.80
C GLU A 347 -13.59 27.27 2.70
N GLU A 348 -14.06 28.45 2.34
CA GLU A 348 -13.32 29.39 1.52
C GLU A 348 -12.08 29.90 2.28
N LYS A 349 -10.97 30.00 1.58
CA LYS A 349 -9.66 30.42 2.12
C LYS A 349 -9.27 31.79 1.59
N GLU A 350 -8.93 32.71 2.48
CA GLU A 350 -8.28 33.97 2.10
C GLU A 350 -6.80 33.78 1.78
N GLU A 351 -6.19 34.74 1.08
CA GLU A 351 -4.84 34.60 0.49
C GLU A 351 -3.74 34.27 1.52
N ASN A 352 -3.88 34.73 2.77
CA ASN A 352 -2.86 34.57 3.82
C ASN A 352 -3.22 33.53 4.89
N GLU A 353 -4.27 32.76 4.70
CA GLU A 353 -4.64 31.70 5.64
C GLU A 353 -3.92 30.38 5.33
N GLU A 354 -3.77 29.53 6.34
CA GLU A 354 -3.24 28.19 6.18
C GLU A 354 -4.27 27.29 5.49
N PRO A 355 -3.84 26.26 4.72
CA PRO A 355 -4.75 25.35 4.05
C PRO A 355 -5.48 24.41 5.02
N ILE A 356 -4.95 24.21 6.24
CA ILE A 356 -5.56 23.42 7.31
C ILE A 356 -5.56 24.23 8.58
N VAL A 357 -6.72 24.22 9.27
CA VAL A 357 -6.90 24.83 10.58
C VAL A 357 -7.44 23.78 11.52
N PHE A 358 -6.72 23.45 12.59
CA PHE A 358 -7.18 22.59 13.66
C PHE A 358 -7.91 23.42 14.72
N VAL A 359 -9.10 22.95 15.18
CA VAL A 359 -9.97 23.62 16.15
C VAL A 359 -10.29 22.71 17.33
#